data_a906de1abe8d9ed06e1572411cd4152b
#
_entry.id   a906de1abe8d9ed06e1572411cd4152b
#
_cell.length_a   1.000
_cell.length_b   1.000
_cell.length_c   1.000
_cell.angle_alpha   90.00
_cell.angle_beta   90.00
_cell.angle_gamma   90.00
#
_symmetry.space_group_name_H-M   'P 1'
#
loop_
_entity.id
_entity.type
_entity.pdbx_description
1 polymer ?
#
loop_
_entity_poly.entity_id
_entity_poly.type
_entity_poly.pdbx_seq_one_letter_code
_entity_poly.pdbx_strand_id
1 'polypeptide(L)'
;LFVGSVRCVQETVGASTGGFTDCMLQNGAKKVYSIDVGYGQLAWKLRNDPRVVILERTNMRKVTREQVPDEIDFFSVDVSFISLKLILPVARQLMSENAQAVCLIKPQFEAGREKVGKKGVVRDPAVHVEVVRKIFDFCLENGFDVLNLDYSPIKGPEGNIEYLIHLRKSDDPKLSLIHISEPTRLGMIS
;
A
#
# COMPACT_ATOMS: atom_id res chain seq x y z
N LEU A 1 -12.81 -4.40 4.97
CA LEU A 1 -12.92 -4.88 6.35
C LEU A 1 -12.02 -4.05 7.25
N PHE A 2 -12.43 -2.81 7.57
CA PHE A 2 -11.74 -2.03 8.57
C PHE A 2 -12.27 -2.45 9.93
N VAL A 3 -11.43 -3.12 10.72
CA VAL A 3 -11.77 -3.48 12.09
C VAL A 3 -11.77 -2.19 12.90
N GLY A 4 -12.96 -1.79 13.32
CA GLY A 4 -13.16 -0.58 14.07
C GLY A 4 -12.49 -0.63 15.45
N SER A 5 -11.44 0.13 15.61
CA SER A 5 -11.03 0.63 16.90
C SER A 5 -11.04 2.15 16.83
N VAL A 6 -11.86 2.77 17.66
CA VAL A 6 -12.08 4.24 17.77
C VAL A 6 -10.79 5.00 18.17
N ARG A 7 -9.64 4.35 18.17
CA ARG A 7 -8.36 4.89 18.66
C ARG A 7 -7.18 4.74 17.71
N CYS A 8 -7.40 4.38 16.44
CA CYS A 8 -6.31 4.09 15.52
C CYS A 8 -5.68 5.35 14.92
N VAL A 9 -4.37 5.41 14.97
CA VAL A 9 -3.56 6.33 14.17
C VAL A 9 -3.21 5.62 12.87
N GLN A 10 -3.45 6.28 11.75
CA GLN A 10 -3.32 5.69 10.42
C GLN A 10 -2.41 6.54 9.54
N GLU A 11 -1.88 5.93 8.48
CA GLU A 11 -1.01 6.61 7.53
C GLU A 11 -1.36 6.23 6.10
N THR A 12 -1.29 7.21 5.20
CA THR A 12 -1.39 7.03 3.75
C THR A 12 -0.09 7.46 3.08
N VAL A 13 0.57 6.53 2.40
CA VAL A 13 1.74 6.77 1.57
C VAL A 13 1.31 6.87 0.11
N GLY A 14 1.62 8.01 -0.55
CA GLY A 14 1.05 8.35 -1.85
C GLY A 14 -0.37 8.91 -1.67
N ALA A 15 -0.48 9.94 -0.82
CA ALA A 15 -1.79 10.49 -0.44
C ALA A 15 -2.56 11.09 -1.62
N SER A 16 -1.86 11.64 -2.62
CA SER A 16 -2.45 12.23 -3.82
C SER A 16 -3.61 13.18 -3.48
N THR A 17 -4.79 12.95 -4.06
CA THR A 17 -6.01 13.74 -3.76
C THR A 17 -6.65 13.41 -2.41
N GLY A 18 -6.25 12.30 -1.77
CA GLY A 18 -6.68 11.93 -0.42
C GLY A 18 -7.75 10.84 -0.35
N GLY A 19 -7.90 10.01 -1.37
CA GLY A 19 -8.91 8.95 -1.38
C GLY A 19 -8.81 8.00 -0.18
N PHE A 20 -7.64 7.47 0.10
CA PHE A 20 -7.42 6.62 1.28
C PHE A 20 -7.53 7.39 2.59
N THR A 21 -7.00 8.63 2.65
CA THR A 21 -7.13 9.51 3.82
C THR A 21 -8.61 9.74 4.17
N ASP A 22 -9.43 10.10 3.19
CA ASP A 22 -10.88 10.31 3.37
C ASP A 22 -11.59 9.03 3.85
N CYS A 23 -11.26 7.90 3.22
CA CYS A 23 -11.79 6.60 3.62
C CYS A 23 -11.45 6.26 5.08
N MET A 24 -10.21 6.44 5.50
CA MET A 24 -9.78 6.22 6.88
C MET A 24 -10.55 7.10 7.87
N LEU A 25 -10.69 8.39 7.57
CA LEU A 25 -11.42 9.34 8.42
C LEU A 25 -12.90 8.99 8.55
N GLN A 26 -13.55 8.57 7.46
CA GLN A 26 -14.94 8.12 7.45
C GLN A 26 -15.13 6.83 8.25
N ASN A 27 -14.10 5.98 8.33
CA ASN A 27 -14.11 4.76 9.13
C ASN A 27 -13.56 4.95 10.55
N GLY A 28 -13.48 6.19 11.04
CA GLY A 28 -13.25 6.48 12.46
C GLY A 28 -11.78 6.64 12.85
N ALA A 29 -10.85 6.86 11.90
CA ALA A 29 -9.48 7.18 12.23
C ALA A 29 -9.42 8.45 13.10
N LYS A 30 -8.66 8.39 14.19
CA LYS A 30 -8.44 9.54 15.07
C LYS A 30 -7.46 10.54 14.48
N LYS A 31 -6.48 10.03 13.76
CA LYS A 31 -5.41 10.80 13.15
C LYS A 31 -4.92 10.07 11.91
N VAL A 32 -4.66 10.80 10.86
CA VAL A 32 -4.10 10.26 9.61
C VAL A 32 -2.91 11.10 9.18
N TYR A 33 -1.76 10.47 9.03
CA TYR A 33 -0.60 11.06 8.37
C TYR A 33 -0.73 10.86 6.86
N SER A 34 -0.77 11.94 6.12
CA SER A 34 -0.86 11.92 4.65
C SER A 34 0.48 12.31 4.06
N ILE A 35 1.23 11.31 3.61
CA ILE A 35 2.60 11.46 3.10
C ILE A 35 2.59 11.41 1.58
N ASP A 36 3.16 12.42 0.95
CA ASP A 36 3.32 12.47 -0.50
C ASP A 36 4.61 13.21 -0.90
N VAL A 37 5.25 12.77 -1.98
CA VAL A 37 6.38 13.47 -2.59
C VAL A 37 5.94 14.73 -3.35
N GLY A 38 4.68 14.76 -3.77
CA GLY A 38 4.02 15.90 -4.42
C GLY A 38 3.69 17.02 -3.44
N TYR A 39 3.08 18.06 -3.98
CA TYR A 39 2.66 19.22 -3.22
C TYR A 39 1.31 19.75 -3.73
N GLY A 40 0.41 20.10 -2.81
CA GLY A 40 -0.82 20.78 -3.14
C GLY A 40 -1.90 19.90 -3.76
N GLN A 41 -1.73 18.57 -3.77
CA GLN A 41 -2.68 17.65 -4.40
C GLN A 41 -3.83 17.26 -3.47
N LEU A 42 -3.58 17.19 -2.17
CA LEU A 42 -4.57 16.77 -1.18
C LEU A 42 -5.80 17.68 -1.21
N ALA A 43 -6.99 17.12 -1.28
CA ALA A 43 -8.26 17.85 -1.35
C ALA A 43 -8.43 18.84 -0.19
N TRP A 44 -8.98 20.02 -0.48
CA TRP A 44 -9.12 21.13 0.48
C TRP A 44 -9.82 20.73 1.77
N LYS A 45 -10.87 19.93 1.70
CA LYS A 45 -11.58 19.44 2.89
C LYS A 45 -10.69 18.65 3.84
N LEU A 46 -9.74 17.85 3.30
CA LEU A 46 -8.81 17.04 4.08
C LEU A 46 -7.67 17.88 4.65
N ARG A 47 -7.25 18.92 3.93
CA ARG A 47 -6.25 19.87 4.41
C ARG A 47 -6.69 20.63 5.66
N ASN A 48 -8.00 20.84 5.81
CA ASN A 48 -8.58 21.56 6.92
C ASN A 48 -9.14 20.64 8.01
N ASP A 49 -9.05 19.32 7.86
CA ASP A 49 -9.46 18.40 8.91
C ASP A 49 -8.36 18.32 9.99
N PRO A 50 -8.67 18.67 11.26
CA PRO A 50 -7.68 18.68 12.34
C PRO A 50 -7.10 17.31 12.65
N ARG A 51 -7.68 16.24 12.13
CA ARG A 51 -7.16 14.87 12.28
C ARG A 51 -6.10 14.52 11.25
N VAL A 52 -5.88 15.35 10.23
CA VAL A 52 -4.94 15.09 9.13
C VAL A 52 -3.63 15.83 9.37
N VAL A 53 -2.55 15.09 9.44
CA VAL A 53 -1.18 15.62 9.44
C VAL A 53 -0.62 15.49 8.04
N ILE A 54 -0.31 16.62 7.42
CA ILE A 54 0.12 16.68 6.01
C ILE A 54 1.64 16.70 5.95
N LEU A 55 2.23 15.70 5.29
CA LEU A 55 3.66 15.58 5.04
C LEU A 55 3.92 15.56 3.52
N GLU A 56 3.76 16.70 2.89
CA GLU A 56 4.05 16.90 1.47
C GLU A 56 5.55 17.12 1.22
N ARG A 57 5.99 16.94 -0.04
CA ARG A 57 7.42 16.98 -0.45
C ARG A 57 8.27 16.02 0.40
N THR A 58 7.64 14.97 0.89
CA THR A 58 8.24 14.03 1.82
C THR A 58 8.43 12.67 1.15
N ASN A 59 9.68 12.23 1.10
CA ASN A 59 10.00 10.91 0.57
C ASN A 59 9.87 9.87 1.70
N MET A 60 8.90 8.97 1.56
CA MET A 60 8.62 7.93 2.56
C MET A 60 9.87 7.15 2.98
N ARG A 61 10.82 6.91 2.08
CA ARG A 61 12.07 6.19 2.41
C ARG A 61 12.95 6.90 3.46
N LYS A 62 12.67 8.17 3.72
CA LYS A 62 13.43 9.03 4.66
C LYS A 62 12.60 9.48 5.85
N VAL A 63 11.38 9.00 5.97
CA VAL A 63 10.50 9.34 7.10
C VAL A 63 11.05 8.71 8.37
N THR A 64 11.03 9.48 9.44
CA THR A 64 11.55 9.10 10.76
C THR A 64 10.48 9.24 11.83
N ARG A 65 10.74 8.67 13.01
CA ARG A 65 9.91 8.86 14.20
C ARG A 65 9.79 10.32 14.66
N GLU A 66 10.68 11.20 14.25
CA GLU A 66 10.56 12.62 14.54
C GLU A 66 9.41 13.27 13.73
N GLN A 67 9.21 12.83 12.50
CA GLN A 67 8.14 13.31 11.62
C GLN A 67 6.81 12.60 11.90
N VAL A 68 6.87 11.33 12.29
CA VAL A 68 5.72 10.48 12.64
C VAL A 68 5.96 9.90 14.05
N PRO A 69 5.72 10.70 15.10
CA PRO A 69 5.99 10.29 16.48
C PRO A 69 5.03 9.22 17.01
N ASP A 70 3.83 9.15 16.46
CA ASP A 70 2.84 8.15 16.87
C ASP A 70 3.19 6.76 16.30
N GLU A 71 2.77 5.73 17.01
CA GLU A 71 2.74 4.38 16.47
C GLU A 71 1.54 4.24 15.51
N ILE A 72 1.80 3.68 14.34
CA ILE A 72 0.80 3.55 13.28
C ILE A 72 0.12 2.19 13.34
N ASP A 73 -1.19 2.17 13.49
CA ASP A 73 -1.98 0.94 13.57
C ASP A 73 -2.39 0.41 12.19
N PHE A 74 -2.46 1.29 11.20
CA PHE A 74 -2.82 0.91 9.85
C PHE A 74 -2.14 1.79 8.79
N PHE A 75 -1.60 1.16 7.76
CA PHE A 75 -1.03 1.81 6.57
C PHE A 75 -1.86 1.54 5.32
N SER A 76 -2.03 2.56 4.48
CA SER A 76 -2.32 2.35 3.06
C SER A 76 -1.14 2.82 2.22
N VAL A 77 -0.78 2.05 1.20
CA VAL A 77 0.33 2.38 0.30
C VAL A 77 -0.15 2.32 -1.14
N ASP A 78 -0.21 3.50 -1.77
CA ASP A 78 -0.55 3.68 -3.18
C ASP A 78 0.50 4.58 -3.84
N VAL A 79 1.64 4.01 -4.17
CA VAL A 79 2.78 4.75 -4.73
C VAL A 79 2.96 4.46 -6.21
N SER A 80 3.51 5.44 -6.92
CA SER A 80 3.86 5.33 -8.33
C SER A 80 5.35 5.55 -8.55
N PHE A 81 5.91 4.87 -9.55
CA PHE A 81 7.32 4.97 -9.95
C PHE A 81 8.34 4.49 -8.91
N ILE A 82 7.90 3.75 -7.91
CA ILE A 82 8.75 3.20 -6.86
C ILE A 82 8.24 1.82 -6.45
N SER A 83 9.16 0.91 -6.09
CA SER A 83 8.82 -0.43 -5.60
C SER A 83 8.37 -0.38 -4.13
N LEU A 84 7.39 -1.19 -3.77
CA LEU A 84 6.96 -1.44 -2.39
C LEU A 84 8.10 -1.93 -1.51
N LYS A 85 9.10 -2.61 -2.09
CA LYS A 85 10.30 -3.09 -1.37
C LYS A 85 11.11 -1.97 -0.71
N LEU A 86 10.99 -0.74 -1.20
CA LEU A 86 11.66 0.42 -0.64
C LEU A 86 10.83 1.14 0.42
N ILE A 87 9.53 0.90 0.45
CA ILE A 87 8.58 1.56 1.35
C ILE A 87 8.30 0.70 2.59
N LEU A 88 8.02 -0.59 2.40
CA LEU A 88 7.59 -1.49 3.46
C LEU A 88 8.57 -1.58 4.66
N PRO A 89 9.90 -1.60 4.47
CA PRO A 89 10.82 -1.63 5.62
C PRO A 89 10.72 -0.37 6.50
N VAL A 90 10.50 0.80 5.90
CA VAL A 90 10.31 2.05 6.65
C VAL A 90 8.94 2.07 7.32
N ALA A 91 7.88 1.68 6.60
CA ALA A 91 6.55 1.55 7.16
C ALA A 91 6.57 0.64 8.41
N ARG A 92 7.22 -0.53 8.32
CA ARG A 92 7.34 -1.47 9.44
C ARG A 92 7.95 -0.85 10.71
N GLN A 93 8.93 0.04 10.57
CA GLN A 93 9.55 0.72 11.72
C GLN A 93 8.58 1.68 12.42
N LEU A 94 7.60 2.22 11.70
CA LEU A 94 6.60 3.14 12.23
C LEU A 94 5.34 2.41 12.75
N MET A 95 5.14 1.17 12.38
CA MET A 95 3.97 0.37 12.75
C MET A 95 4.01 -0.06 14.22
N SER A 96 2.85 0.00 14.89
CA SER A 96 2.61 -0.64 16.17
C SER A 96 2.65 -2.17 16.06
N GLU A 97 2.62 -2.84 17.18
CA GLU A 97 2.54 -4.29 17.23
C GLU A 97 1.19 -4.77 16.64
N ASN A 98 1.22 -5.78 15.79
CA ASN A 98 0.05 -6.29 15.03
C ASN A 98 -0.63 -5.28 14.10
N ALA A 99 -0.02 -4.15 13.83
CA ALA A 99 -0.53 -3.20 12.85
C ALA A 99 -0.68 -3.83 11.47
N GLN A 100 -1.64 -3.34 10.71
CA GLN A 100 -1.97 -3.87 9.39
C GLN A 100 -1.65 -2.86 8.29
N ALA A 101 -1.51 -3.35 7.06
CA ALA A 101 -1.32 -2.52 5.89
C ALA A 101 -2.08 -3.06 4.68
N VAL A 102 -2.58 -2.17 3.83
CA VAL A 102 -3.06 -2.50 2.50
C VAL A 102 -2.22 -1.76 1.48
N CYS A 103 -1.60 -2.50 0.57
CA CYS A 103 -0.71 -1.92 -0.43
C CYS A 103 -1.16 -2.30 -1.84
N LEU A 104 -1.07 -1.36 -2.78
CA LEU A 104 -1.24 -1.64 -4.19
C LEU A 104 0.07 -2.15 -4.78
N ILE A 105 0.04 -3.35 -5.32
CA ILE A 105 1.11 -3.88 -6.17
C ILE A 105 0.82 -3.43 -7.60
N LYS A 106 1.72 -2.65 -8.15
CA LYS A 106 1.62 -2.11 -9.51
C LYS A 106 2.68 -2.76 -10.40
N PRO A 107 2.34 -3.77 -11.20
CA PRO A 107 3.33 -4.51 -12.00
C PRO A 107 4.20 -3.61 -12.87
N GLN A 108 3.67 -2.51 -13.37
CA GLN A 108 4.41 -1.55 -14.18
C GLN A 108 5.57 -0.85 -13.45
N PHE A 109 5.58 -0.85 -12.11
CA PHE A 109 6.65 -0.27 -11.29
C PHE A 109 7.50 -1.32 -10.57
N GLU A 110 7.13 -2.60 -10.66
CA GLU A 110 7.79 -3.71 -9.99
C GLU A 110 8.55 -4.66 -10.94
N ALA A 111 8.11 -4.75 -12.21
CA ALA A 111 8.57 -5.76 -13.16
C ALA A 111 9.97 -5.50 -13.77
N GLY A 112 10.46 -4.25 -13.70
CA GLY A 112 11.62 -3.82 -14.48
C GLY A 112 11.24 -3.29 -15.88
N ARG A 113 12.03 -2.36 -16.38
CA ARG A 113 11.72 -1.61 -17.62
C ARG A 113 11.58 -2.50 -18.85
N GLU A 114 12.34 -3.59 -18.91
CA GLU A 114 12.39 -4.54 -20.02
C GLU A 114 11.08 -5.35 -20.19
N LYS A 115 10.32 -5.48 -19.11
CA LYS A 115 9.03 -6.21 -19.08
C LYS A 115 7.81 -5.29 -19.22
N VAL A 116 8.04 -3.99 -19.28
CA VAL A 116 6.98 -2.99 -19.42
C VAL A 116 6.86 -2.59 -20.89
N GLY A 117 5.69 -2.83 -21.48
CA GLY A 117 5.43 -2.54 -22.87
C GLY A 117 5.32 -1.04 -23.17
N LYS A 118 5.13 -0.74 -24.46
CA LYS A 118 4.83 0.64 -24.92
C LYS A 118 3.63 1.17 -24.12
N LYS A 119 3.65 2.42 -23.74
CA LYS A 119 2.65 3.10 -22.90
C LYS A 119 2.68 2.70 -21.41
N GLY A 120 3.71 2.03 -20.92
CA GLY A 120 3.83 1.71 -19.50
C GLY A 120 2.89 0.61 -19.02
N VAL A 121 2.49 -0.33 -19.89
CA VAL A 121 1.53 -1.39 -19.54
C VAL A 121 2.24 -2.75 -19.53
N VAL A 122 2.05 -3.51 -18.46
CA VAL A 122 2.42 -4.93 -18.37
C VAL A 122 1.25 -5.77 -18.88
N ARG A 123 1.46 -6.52 -19.96
CA ARG A 123 0.42 -7.32 -20.60
C ARG A 123 0.59 -8.83 -20.43
N ASP A 124 1.83 -9.27 -20.20
CA ASP A 124 2.14 -10.68 -20.05
C ASP A 124 1.67 -11.21 -18.70
N PRO A 125 0.73 -12.15 -18.65
CA PRO A 125 0.26 -12.74 -17.39
C PRO A 125 1.38 -13.38 -16.56
N ALA A 126 2.41 -13.93 -17.20
CA ALA A 126 3.53 -14.52 -16.49
C ALA A 126 4.33 -13.47 -15.69
N VAL A 127 4.46 -12.26 -16.24
CA VAL A 127 5.09 -11.12 -15.55
C VAL A 127 4.26 -10.68 -14.35
N HIS A 128 2.93 -10.69 -14.45
CA HIS A 128 2.04 -10.39 -13.32
C HIS A 128 2.25 -11.39 -12.19
N VAL A 129 2.25 -12.69 -12.50
CA VAL A 129 2.48 -13.76 -11.51
C VAL A 129 3.85 -13.61 -10.86
N GLU A 130 4.89 -13.36 -11.65
CA GLU A 130 6.27 -13.16 -11.15
C GLU A 130 6.33 -11.97 -10.18
N VAL A 131 5.74 -10.83 -10.55
CA VAL A 131 5.73 -9.62 -9.71
C VAL A 131 5.00 -9.86 -8.41
N VAL A 132 3.80 -10.42 -8.48
CA VAL A 132 2.99 -10.69 -7.28
C VAL A 132 3.72 -11.63 -6.34
N ARG A 133 4.30 -12.72 -6.85
CA ARG A 133 5.09 -13.67 -6.05
C ARG A 133 6.30 -12.99 -5.41
N LYS A 134 7.04 -12.20 -6.18
CA LYS A 134 8.22 -11.47 -5.71
C LYS A 134 7.91 -10.49 -4.57
N ILE A 135 6.75 -9.82 -4.60
CA ILE A 135 6.32 -8.94 -3.51
C ILE A 135 5.83 -9.76 -2.32
N PHE A 136 5.09 -10.83 -2.57
CA PHE A 136 4.62 -11.75 -1.55
C PHE A 136 5.79 -12.33 -0.72
N ASP A 137 6.77 -12.92 -1.40
CA ASP A 137 7.96 -13.50 -0.76
C ASP A 137 8.73 -12.44 0.03
N PHE A 138 8.91 -11.24 -0.57
CA PHE A 138 9.54 -10.11 0.10
C PHE A 138 8.81 -9.72 1.40
N CYS A 139 7.49 -9.70 1.43
CA CYS A 139 6.72 -9.37 2.63
C CYS A 139 7.00 -10.38 3.75
N LEU A 140 6.98 -11.68 3.45
CA LEU A 140 7.29 -12.72 4.43
C LEU A 140 8.72 -12.59 4.97
N GLU A 141 9.70 -12.38 4.08
CA GLU A 141 11.11 -12.20 4.46
C GLU A 141 11.38 -10.95 5.31
N ASN A 142 10.49 -9.95 5.22
CA ASN A 142 10.67 -8.66 5.88
C ASN A 142 9.69 -8.41 7.04
N GLY A 143 9.18 -9.46 7.66
CA GLY A 143 8.42 -9.39 8.90
C GLY A 143 6.96 -8.97 8.71
N PHE A 144 6.32 -9.48 7.66
CA PHE A 144 4.88 -9.33 7.45
C PHE A 144 4.21 -10.67 7.21
N ASP A 145 3.12 -10.93 7.92
CA ASP A 145 2.15 -11.95 7.49
C ASP A 145 1.39 -11.38 6.29
N VAL A 146 1.14 -12.22 5.30
CA VAL A 146 0.21 -11.89 4.22
C VAL A 146 -1.17 -12.42 4.58
N LEU A 147 -2.12 -11.53 4.85
CA LEU A 147 -3.47 -11.87 5.28
C LEU A 147 -4.42 -12.11 4.10
N ASN A 148 -4.25 -11.36 3.02
CA ASN A 148 -5.03 -11.53 1.79
C ASN A 148 -4.27 -10.95 0.59
N LEU A 149 -4.60 -11.47 -0.58
CA LEU A 149 -4.09 -11.00 -1.86
C LEU A 149 -5.21 -11.13 -2.90
N ASP A 150 -5.54 -10.02 -3.57
CA ASP A 150 -6.57 -9.98 -4.58
C ASP A 150 -6.21 -8.97 -5.67
N TYR A 151 -6.92 -8.97 -6.78
CA TYR A 151 -6.78 -7.93 -7.80
C TYR A 151 -7.64 -6.71 -7.48
N SER A 152 -7.18 -5.53 -7.91
CA SER A 152 -7.99 -4.32 -7.81
C SER A 152 -9.18 -4.38 -8.79
N PRO A 153 -10.42 -4.11 -8.34
CA PRO A 153 -11.57 -4.04 -9.23
C PRO A 153 -11.49 -2.86 -10.21
N ILE A 154 -10.60 -1.91 -9.92
CA ILE A 154 -10.37 -0.71 -10.75
C ILE A 154 -9.00 -0.87 -11.41
N LYS A 155 -8.96 -0.68 -12.72
CA LYS A 155 -7.70 -0.65 -13.47
C LYS A 155 -6.98 0.68 -13.24
N GLY A 156 -5.67 0.62 -13.15
CA GLY A 156 -4.80 1.79 -13.11
C GLY A 156 -4.72 2.51 -14.48
N PRO A 157 -3.91 3.55 -14.57
CA PRO A 157 -3.69 4.29 -15.81
C PRO A 157 -3.33 3.37 -16.98
N GLU A 158 -3.79 3.73 -18.19
CA GLU A 158 -3.60 2.98 -19.43
C GLU A 158 -4.14 1.53 -19.40
N GLY A 159 -4.98 1.20 -18.39
CA GLY A 159 -5.59 -0.11 -18.22
C GLY A 159 -4.72 -1.15 -17.50
N ASN A 160 -3.69 -0.72 -16.78
CA ASN A 160 -2.89 -1.62 -15.97
C ASN A 160 -3.74 -2.36 -14.92
N ILE A 161 -3.53 -3.67 -14.81
CA ILE A 161 -4.10 -4.47 -13.73
C ILE A 161 -3.19 -4.29 -12.50
N GLU A 162 -3.79 -3.94 -11.38
CA GLU A 162 -3.12 -3.74 -10.10
C GLU A 162 -3.66 -4.73 -9.08
N TYR A 163 -2.88 -5.02 -8.03
CA TYR A 163 -3.26 -5.99 -7.01
C TYR A 163 -3.24 -5.34 -5.63
N LEU A 164 -4.08 -5.85 -4.74
CA LEU A 164 -4.16 -5.44 -3.35
C LEU A 164 -3.56 -6.55 -2.49
N ILE A 165 -2.53 -6.22 -1.72
CA ILE A 165 -1.97 -7.11 -0.71
C ILE A 165 -2.29 -6.56 0.68
N HIS A 166 -2.89 -7.40 1.52
CA HIS A 166 -3.21 -7.09 2.91
C HIS A 166 -2.20 -7.76 3.82
N LEU A 167 -1.53 -6.98 4.62
CA LEU A 167 -0.39 -7.36 5.44
C LEU A 167 -0.68 -7.12 6.92
N ARG A 168 0.00 -7.86 7.78
CA ARG A 168 0.09 -7.59 9.22
C ARG A 168 1.57 -7.64 9.62
N LYS A 169 2.01 -6.67 10.44
CA LYS A 169 3.34 -6.71 11.04
C LYS A 169 3.46 -7.96 11.92
N SER A 170 4.53 -8.71 11.75
CA SER A 170 4.80 -9.94 12.49
C SER A 170 6.30 -10.08 12.76
N ASP A 171 6.66 -10.59 13.92
CA ASP A 171 8.05 -10.93 14.24
C ASP A 171 8.37 -12.39 13.94
N ASP A 172 7.34 -13.23 13.70
CA ASP A 172 7.44 -14.60 13.22
C ASP A 172 6.47 -14.80 12.05
N PRO A 173 6.82 -14.29 10.84
CA PRO A 173 5.92 -14.31 9.69
C PRO A 173 5.51 -15.72 9.32
N LYS A 174 4.21 -15.97 9.28
CA LYS A 174 3.63 -17.24 8.88
C LYS A 174 2.77 -17.03 7.65
N LEU A 175 2.75 -18.03 6.79
CA LEU A 175 1.66 -18.22 5.86
C LEU A 175 0.38 -18.43 6.70
N SER A 176 -0.35 -17.36 6.92
CA SER A 176 -1.76 -17.51 7.26
C SER A 176 -2.37 -18.35 6.14
N LEU A 177 -3.20 -19.35 6.48
CA LEU A 177 -3.92 -20.17 5.49
C LEU A 177 -4.89 -19.25 4.72
N ILE A 178 -4.32 -18.49 3.81
CA ILE A 178 -5.06 -17.61 2.94
C ILE A 178 -5.62 -18.49 1.84
N HIS A 179 -6.90 -18.41 1.60
CA HIS A 179 -7.46 -18.70 0.29
C HIS A 179 -6.83 -17.72 -0.71
N ILE A 180 -5.61 -18.02 -1.15
CA ILE A 180 -5.13 -17.55 -2.44
C ILE A 180 -6.09 -18.21 -3.40
N SER A 181 -7.09 -17.46 -3.87
CA SER A 181 -7.91 -17.88 -5.00
C SER A 181 -6.91 -18.28 -6.07
N GLU A 182 -6.91 -19.56 -6.43
CA GLU A 182 -5.89 -20.17 -7.27
C GLU A 182 -5.51 -19.28 -8.45
N PRO A 183 -4.22 -19.26 -8.89
CA PRO A 183 -3.77 -18.49 -10.04
C PRO A 183 -4.59 -18.72 -11.32
N THR A 184 -5.38 -19.78 -11.39
CA THR A 184 -6.33 -20.08 -12.45
C THR A 184 -7.41 -19.02 -12.64
N ARG A 185 -7.75 -18.22 -11.62
CA ARG A 185 -8.63 -17.04 -11.81
C ARG A 185 -7.90 -15.84 -12.41
N LEU A 186 -6.58 -15.75 -12.30
CA LEU A 186 -5.76 -14.75 -12.99
C LEU A 186 -5.69 -15.00 -14.50
N GLY A 187 -5.93 -16.24 -14.95
CA GLY A 187 -5.98 -16.61 -16.37
C GLY A 187 -7.32 -16.34 -17.08
N MET A 188 -8.35 -15.87 -16.37
CA MET A 188 -9.67 -15.60 -16.94
C MET A 188 -9.93 -14.12 -17.28
N ILE A 189 -8.90 -13.29 -17.26
CA ILE A 189 -8.99 -11.90 -17.73
C ILE A 189 -8.46 -11.84 -19.17
N SER A 190 -9.22 -12.40 -20.10
CA SER A 190 -9.07 -12.18 -21.53
C SER A 190 -10.06 -11.11 -21.99
#